data_be3b96093fd8e8ded1a05148dd70011b
#
_entry.id   be3b96093fd8e8ded1a05148dd70011b
#
_cell.length_a   1.000
_cell.length_b   1.000
_cell.length_c   1.000
_cell.angle_alpha   90.00
_cell.angle_beta   90.00
_cell.angle_gamma   90.00
#
_symmetry.space_group_name_H-M   'P 1'
#
loop_
_entity.id
_entity.type
_entity.pdbx_description
1 polymer ?
#
loop_
_entity_poly.entity_id
_entity_poly.type
_entity_poly.pdbx_seq_one_letter_code
_entity_poly.pdbx_strand_id
1 'polypeptide(L)' 'MTKLYELEPHIMDCWSVCNDLETVFKQIGDGERDPTQDEMMNALMGMQQLYQWKFEQLFDKFEVIQKAQRDKITND' A
#
# COMPACT_ATOMS: atom_id res chain seq x y z
N MET A 1 -23.21 0.06 5.03
CA MET A 1 -22.96 -0.09 3.59
C MET A 1 -21.64 0.53 3.20
N THR A 2 -20.84 -0.21 2.42
CA THR A 2 -19.55 0.28 2.00
C THR A 2 -19.71 1.26 0.84
N LYS A 3 -19.09 2.43 0.96
CA LYS A 3 -19.19 3.48 -0.04
C LYS A 3 -17.87 3.66 -0.76
N LEU A 4 -17.94 4.20 -1.97
CA LEU A 4 -16.76 4.37 -2.81
C LEU A 4 -15.67 5.21 -2.12
N TYR A 5 -16.04 6.24 -1.36
CA TYR A 5 -15.05 7.08 -0.70
C TYR A 5 -14.26 6.32 0.39
N GLU A 6 -14.76 5.17 0.83
CA GLU A 6 -14.04 4.35 1.80
C GLU A 6 -12.80 3.70 1.19
N LEU A 7 -12.66 3.75 -0.13
CA LEU A 7 -11.46 3.30 -0.82
C LEU A 7 -10.30 4.26 -0.66
N GLU A 8 -10.59 5.54 -0.45
CA GLU A 8 -9.57 6.57 -0.43
C GLU A 8 -8.46 6.32 0.59
N PRO A 9 -8.76 5.99 1.87
CA PRO A 9 -7.69 5.72 2.82
C PRO A 9 -6.79 4.57 2.39
N HIS A 10 -7.34 3.55 1.76
CA HIS A 10 -6.56 2.42 1.29
C HIS A 10 -5.66 2.78 0.11
N ILE A 11 -6.17 3.65 -0.77
CA ILE A 11 -5.36 4.16 -1.88
C ILE A 11 -4.21 5.00 -1.34
N MET A 12 -4.49 5.87 -0.37
CA MET A 12 -3.46 6.71 0.24
C MET A 12 -2.41 5.86 0.97
N ASP A 13 -2.83 4.80 1.64
CA ASP A 13 -1.89 3.88 2.29
C ASP A 13 -0.94 3.26 1.28
N CYS A 14 -1.45 2.85 0.13
CA CYS A 14 -0.61 2.28 -0.92
C CYS A 14 0.32 3.33 -1.52
N TRP A 15 -0.18 4.56 -1.66
CA TRP A 15 0.61 5.65 -2.24
C TRP A 15 1.78 6.04 -1.34
N SER A 16 1.69 5.74 -0.05
CA SER A 16 2.76 6.06 0.88
C SER A 16 4.05 5.30 0.58
N VAL A 17 4.03 4.34 -0.35
CA VAL A 17 5.27 3.69 -0.81
C VAL A 17 6.28 4.71 -1.31
N CYS A 18 5.82 5.79 -1.91
CA CYS A 18 6.72 6.84 -2.41
C CYS A 18 7.48 7.50 -1.26
N ASN A 19 6.82 7.73 -0.14
CA ASN A 19 7.47 8.30 1.04
C ASN A 19 8.47 7.33 1.66
N ASP A 20 8.14 6.05 1.65
CA ASP A 20 9.02 5.02 2.20
C ASP A 20 10.28 4.88 1.34
N LEU A 21 10.11 4.95 0.02
CA LEU A 21 11.25 4.93 -0.88
C LEU A 21 12.15 6.15 -0.68
N GLU A 22 11.55 7.32 -0.45
CA GLU A 22 12.31 8.53 -0.16
C GLU A 22 13.15 8.35 1.09
N THR A 23 12.60 7.72 2.12
CA THR A 23 13.36 7.41 3.34
C THR A 23 14.57 6.54 3.03
N VAL A 24 14.40 5.55 2.16
CA VAL A 24 15.52 4.68 1.76
C VAL A 24 16.58 5.49 1.01
N PHE A 25 16.16 6.34 0.07
CA PHE A 25 17.09 7.19 -0.67
C PHE A 25 17.90 8.10 0.25
N LYS A 26 17.24 8.69 1.22
CA LYS A 26 17.90 9.61 2.15
C LYS A 26 18.92 8.87 3.03
N GLN A 27 18.58 7.65 3.43
CA GLN A 27 19.50 6.86 4.25
C GLN A 27 20.75 6.50 3.46
N ILE A 28 20.60 6.22 2.17
CA ILE A 28 21.73 5.89 1.31
C ILE A 28 22.60 7.12 1.03
N GLY A 29 21.96 8.28 0.76
CA GLY A 29 22.68 9.48 0.35
C GLY A 29 23.12 10.37 1.50
N ASP A 30 22.26 10.54 2.51
CA ASP A 30 22.44 11.54 3.56
C ASP A 30 22.66 10.95 4.94
N GLY A 31 22.62 9.63 5.08
CA GLY A 31 22.84 8.98 6.37
C GLY A 31 24.27 9.10 6.84
N GLU A 32 24.50 8.91 8.14
CA GLU A 32 25.84 8.97 8.72
C GLU A 32 26.76 7.89 8.16
N ARG A 33 26.18 6.77 7.74
CA ARG A 33 26.88 5.71 7.06
C ARG A 33 25.98 5.09 6.02
N ASP A 34 26.57 4.54 4.97
CA ASP A 34 25.79 3.82 3.98
C ASP A 34 25.30 2.50 4.57
N PRO A 35 24.06 2.11 4.31
CA PRO A 35 23.57 0.82 4.75
C PRO A 35 24.32 -0.31 4.05
N THR A 36 24.49 -1.41 4.75
CA THR A 36 25.08 -2.61 4.15
C THR A 36 24.10 -3.20 3.15
N GLN A 37 24.61 -4.08 2.28
CA GLN A 37 23.76 -4.77 1.32
C GLN A 37 22.66 -5.56 2.04
N ASP A 38 23.00 -6.23 3.14
CA ASP A 38 22.01 -6.98 3.91
C ASP A 38 20.93 -6.07 4.50
N GLU A 39 21.33 -4.91 5.01
CA GLU A 39 20.39 -3.94 5.54
C GLU A 39 19.43 -3.45 4.45
N MET A 40 19.96 -3.17 3.27
CA MET A 40 19.11 -2.73 2.16
C MET A 40 18.15 -3.82 1.72
N MET A 41 18.64 -5.06 1.62
CA MET A 41 17.79 -6.17 1.22
C MET A 41 16.67 -6.41 2.23
N ASN A 42 16.99 -6.35 3.53
CA ASN A 42 15.99 -6.54 4.57
C ASN A 42 14.93 -5.43 4.53
N ALA A 43 15.37 -4.20 4.30
CA ALA A 43 14.43 -3.08 4.21
C ALA A 43 13.49 -3.24 3.01
N LEU A 44 14.03 -3.62 1.85
CA LEU A 44 13.22 -3.81 0.65
C LEU A 44 12.27 -4.99 0.79
N MET A 45 12.73 -6.08 1.39
CA MET A 45 11.88 -7.24 1.63
C MET A 45 10.75 -6.91 2.60
N GLY A 46 11.05 -6.13 3.64
CA GLY A 46 10.02 -5.67 4.57
C GLY A 46 9.00 -4.79 3.90
N MET A 47 9.44 -3.88 3.04
CA MET A 47 8.53 -3.05 2.25
C MET A 47 7.66 -3.90 1.33
N GLN A 48 8.26 -4.88 0.67
CA GLN A 48 7.51 -5.76 -0.22
C GLN A 48 6.39 -6.46 0.53
N GLN A 49 6.68 -7.01 1.70
CA GLN A 49 5.68 -7.71 2.50
C GLN A 49 4.59 -6.75 3.00
N LEU A 50 5.01 -5.58 3.49
CA LEU A 50 4.05 -4.58 3.99
C LEU A 50 3.10 -4.14 2.90
N TYR A 51 3.63 -3.85 1.70
CA TYR A 51 2.79 -3.36 0.61
C TYR A 51 1.96 -4.47 0.00
N GLN A 52 2.41 -5.71 0.07
CA GLN A 52 1.59 -6.84 -0.30
C GLN A 52 0.30 -6.85 0.53
N TRP A 53 0.44 -6.66 1.85
CA TRP A 53 -0.73 -6.59 2.74
C TRP A 53 -1.60 -5.37 2.46
N LYS A 54 -0.97 -4.21 2.22
CA LYS A 54 -1.73 -2.98 1.92
C LYS A 54 -2.55 -3.12 0.64
N PHE A 55 -1.95 -3.71 -0.39
CA PHE A 55 -2.66 -3.91 -1.64
C PHE A 55 -3.75 -4.98 -1.51
N GLU A 56 -3.53 -6.00 -0.72
CA GLU A 56 -4.58 -6.98 -0.45
C GLU A 56 -5.78 -6.33 0.23
N GLN A 57 -5.55 -5.47 1.19
CA GLN A 57 -6.62 -4.76 1.87
C GLN A 57 -7.36 -3.83 0.92
N LEU A 58 -6.62 -3.14 0.05
CA LEU A 58 -7.22 -2.30 -0.98
C LEU A 58 -8.10 -3.12 -1.92
N PHE A 59 -7.60 -4.24 -2.38
CA PHE A 59 -8.33 -5.09 -3.30
C PHE A 59 -9.58 -5.69 -2.63
N ASP A 60 -9.47 -6.10 -1.38
CA ASP A 60 -10.61 -6.63 -0.64
C ASP A 60 -11.71 -5.57 -0.52
N LYS A 61 -11.33 -4.33 -0.22
CA LYS A 61 -12.29 -3.24 -0.13
C LYS A 61 -12.93 -2.98 -1.50
N PHE A 62 -12.13 -3.01 -2.55
CA PHE A 62 -12.63 -2.84 -3.90
C PHE A 62 -13.66 -3.92 -4.25
N GLU A 63 -13.38 -5.18 -3.90
CA GLU A 63 -14.30 -6.27 -4.18
C GLU A 63 -15.64 -6.09 -3.44
N VAL A 64 -15.58 -5.64 -2.19
CA VAL A 64 -16.78 -5.39 -1.41
C VAL A 64 -17.64 -4.32 -2.08
N ILE A 65 -17.00 -3.23 -2.52
CA ILE A 65 -17.73 -2.14 -3.19
C ILE A 65 -18.29 -2.60 -4.52
N GLN A 66 -17.51 -3.33 -5.29
CA GLN A 66 -17.95 -3.84 -6.58
C GLN A 66 -19.14 -4.77 -6.44
N LYS A 67 -19.09 -5.65 -5.45
CA LYS A 67 -20.20 -6.58 -5.19
C LYS A 67 -21.45 -5.83 -4.78
N ALA A 68 -21.32 -4.83 -3.92
CA ALA A 68 -22.45 -4.03 -3.48
C ALA A 68 -23.12 -3.33 -4.66
N GLN A 69 -22.35 -2.81 -5.61
CA GLN A 69 -22.89 -2.16 -6.79
C GLN A 69 -23.57 -3.16 -7.73
N ARG A 70 -22.98 -4.34 -7.90
CA ARG A 70 -23.61 -5.39 -8.71
C ARG A 70 -24.93 -5.82 -8.11
N ASP A 71 -24.97 -6.03 -6.80
CA ASP A 71 -26.19 -6.45 -6.13
C ASP A 71 -27.27 -5.38 -6.27
N LYS A 72 -26.88 -4.11 -6.19
CA LYS A 72 -27.81 -3.01 -6.37
C LYS A 72 -28.40 -3.00 -7.78
N ILE A 73 -27.57 -3.22 -8.79
CA ILE A 73 -28.02 -3.29 -10.18
C ILE A 73 -28.95 -4.48 -10.37
N THR A 74 -28.60 -5.62 -9.78
CA THR A 74 -29.38 -6.85 -9.93
C THR A 74 -30.74 -6.73 -9.28
N ASN A 75 -30.85 -5.99 -8.19
CA ASN A 75 -32.09 -5.84 -7.44
C ASN A 75 -33.03 -4.80 -8.04
N ASP A 76 -32.54 -4.04 -8.97
CA ASP A 76 -33.42 -3.09 -9.68
C ASP A 76 -34.22 -3.79 -10.76
#